data_623e758d6f482899b903f21ccbd8ca14
#
_entry.id   623e758d6f482899b903f21ccbd8ca14
#
_cell.length_a   1.000
_cell.length_b   1.000
_cell.length_c   1.000
_cell.angle_alpha   90.00
_cell.angle_beta   90.00
_cell.angle_gamma   90.00
#
_symmetry.space_group_name_H-M   'P 1'
#
loop_
_entity.id
_entity.type
_entity.pdbx_description
1 polymer ?
#
loop_
_entity_poly.entity_id
_entity_poly.type
_entity_poly.pdbx_seq_one_letter_code
_entity_poly.pdbx_strand_id
1 'polypeptide(L)'
;YGLTGGGGLSLPNFRGKGQSFTFSYNEGISSGSQNSYVYQGINVDRPKNRRISIGFTDPMVNDTKNLLGASIGYDMRGGGSAMYYSPLETTTAYGSFMWGRIFKWPDDFFRGTWRIMMRRRSYSGSQADLEKYVGGLTKTDGISFVQTIKRDSRDHPEFPTLGSHFSLNTTLSGWILGGQENFQKHVMNLEWYTPTFWKFVLMSSFKIGIAKELPARDGSSSYIPFYDRFI
;
A
#
# COMPACT_ATOMS: atom_id res chain seq x y z
N TYR A 1 -14.85 20.25 8.91
CA TYR A 1 -13.47 20.09 9.38
C TYR A 1 -13.45 18.95 10.42
N GLY A 2 -12.50 18.01 10.34
CA GLY A 2 -12.29 16.92 11.29
C GLY A 2 -11.14 17.24 12.23
N LEU A 3 -11.15 16.61 13.39
CA LEU A 3 -10.02 16.63 14.30
C LEU A 3 -9.11 15.43 13.99
N THR A 4 -7.85 15.69 13.73
CA THR A 4 -6.85 14.64 13.53
C THR A 4 -5.71 14.84 14.49
N GLY A 5 -5.24 13.76 15.06
CA GLY A 5 -4.08 13.75 15.96
C GLY A 5 -3.27 12.48 15.73
N GLY A 6 -2.00 12.54 16.00
CA GLY A 6 -1.14 11.38 15.87
C GLY A 6 0.21 11.61 16.49
N GLY A 7 0.90 10.51 16.70
CA GLY A 7 2.26 10.50 17.22
C GLY A 7 3.02 9.34 16.63
N GLY A 8 4.33 9.48 16.54
CA GLY A 8 5.19 8.43 16.06
C GLY A 8 6.56 8.49 16.72
N LEU A 9 7.15 7.33 16.86
CA LEU A 9 8.54 7.16 17.25
C LEU A 9 9.28 6.54 16.08
N SER A 10 10.33 7.19 15.65
CA SER A 10 11.26 6.64 14.66
C SER A 10 12.65 6.62 15.28
N LEU A 11 13.23 5.45 15.39
CA LEU A 11 14.58 5.22 15.86
C LEU A 11 15.44 4.78 14.67
N PRO A 12 16.00 5.72 13.90
CA PRO A 12 16.99 5.38 12.89
C PRO A 12 18.27 4.93 13.58
N ASN A 13 18.99 4.03 12.95
CA ASN A 13 20.23 3.47 13.48
C ASN A 13 20.07 2.78 14.86
N PHE A 14 18.94 2.06 15.00
CA PHE A 14 18.69 1.25 16.20
C PHE A 14 19.85 0.28 16.44
N ARG A 15 20.38 0.22 17.66
CA ARG A 15 21.57 -0.54 18.06
C ARG A 15 22.87 -0.15 17.33
N GLY A 16 22.93 1.01 16.68
CA GLY A 16 24.14 1.44 15.96
C GLY A 16 24.46 0.67 14.66
N LYS A 17 23.52 -0.16 14.17
CA LYS A 17 23.70 -1.02 12.99
C LYS A 17 22.94 -0.54 11.73
N GLY A 18 22.55 0.72 11.69
CA GLY A 18 21.74 1.24 10.59
C GLY A 18 20.30 0.70 10.55
N GLN A 19 19.91 -0.12 11.50
CA GLN A 19 18.57 -0.67 11.62
C GLN A 19 17.59 0.46 11.97
N SER A 20 16.36 0.38 11.49
CA SER A 20 15.30 1.33 11.84
C SER A 20 14.15 0.63 12.53
N PHE A 21 13.67 1.22 13.61
CA PHE A 21 12.44 0.84 14.27
C PHE A 21 11.47 2.01 14.19
N THR A 22 10.24 1.74 13.79
CA THR A 22 9.18 2.73 13.65
C THR A 22 7.94 2.29 14.38
N PHE A 23 7.34 3.22 15.10
CA PHE A 23 5.99 3.10 15.64
C PHE A 23 5.19 4.31 15.18
N SER A 24 3.99 4.10 14.70
CA SER A 24 3.09 5.20 14.34
C SER A 24 1.68 4.94 14.86
N TYR A 25 1.09 6.00 15.38
CA TYR A 25 -0.31 6.07 15.78
C TYR A 25 -0.93 7.32 15.17
N ASN A 26 -2.00 7.16 14.44
CA ASN A 26 -2.78 8.26 13.89
C ASN A 26 -4.25 7.99 14.14
N GLU A 27 -4.96 8.98 14.64
CA GLU A 27 -6.40 8.93 14.81
C GLU A 27 -7.02 10.21 14.25
N GLY A 28 -8.14 10.07 13.56
CA GLY A 28 -8.86 11.20 13.01
C GLY A 28 -10.36 10.94 13.06
N ILE A 29 -11.09 11.97 13.42
CA ILE A 29 -12.54 12.00 13.29
C ILE A 29 -12.81 12.80 12.02
N SER A 30 -13.20 12.14 10.95
CA SER A 30 -13.64 12.84 9.75
C SER A 30 -14.93 13.56 10.08
N SER A 31 -14.95 14.89 9.95
CA SER A 31 -16.23 15.60 9.88
C SER A 31 -16.86 15.16 8.56
N GLY A 32 -17.79 14.23 8.62
CA GLY A 32 -18.64 13.96 7.48
C GLY A 32 -19.16 15.28 6.93
N SER A 33 -19.33 15.37 5.62
CA SER A 33 -20.01 16.42 4.91
C SER A 33 -21.08 17.05 5.80
N GLN A 34 -21.21 18.36 5.80
CA GLN A 34 -22.19 19.16 6.57
C GLN A 34 -23.66 18.75 6.39
N ASN A 35 -23.94 17.74 5.63
CA ASN A 35 -25.21 17.07 5.51
C ASN A 35 -25.30 15.86 6.44
N SER A 36 -25.02 16.03 7.74
CA SER A 36 -25.67 15.21 8.74
C SER A 36 -27.14 15.60 8.73
N TYR A 37 -27.87 15.14 7.72
CA TYR A 37 -29.30 15.08 7.81
C TYR A 37 -29.59 14.18 9.01
N VAL A 38 -30.12 14.77 10.05
CA VAL A 38 -30.77 14.08 11.14
C VAL A 38 -31.95 13.35 10.52
N TYR A 39 -31.69 12.23 9.87
CA TYR A 39 -32.72 11.32 9.46
C TYR A 39 -33.11 10.54 10.70
N GLN A 40 -34.23 10.97 11.30
CA GLN A 40 -34.98 10.21 12.31
C GLN A 40 -34.22 9.80 13.58
N GLY A 41 -33.51 10.73 14.24
CA GLY A 41 -33.02 10.48 15.61
C GLY A 41 -31.94 9.40 15.78
N ILE A 42 -31.34 8.91 14.70
CA ILE A 42 -30.24 7.96 14.75
C ILE A 42 -28.95 8.78 14.86
N ASN A 43 -28.26 8.63 15.99
CA ASN A 43 -26.87 9.10 16.14
C ASN A 43 -25.99 8.34 15.16
N VAL A 44 -25.74 8.91 13.99
CA VAL A 44 -24.73 8.38 13.06
C VAL A 44 -23.37 8.69 13.69
N ASP A 45 -22.72 7.66 14.21
CA ASP A 45 -21.36 7.77 14.73
C ASP A 45 -20.47 8.39 13.63
N ARG A 46 -19.74 9.44 14.02
CA ARG A 46 -18.80 10.10 13.10
C ARG A 46 -17.74 9.10 12.63
N PRO A 47 -17.47 9.02 11.32
CA PRO A 47 -16.49 8.09 10.83
C PRO A 47 -15.13 8.34 11.48
N LYS A 48 -14.64 7.35 12.20
CA LYS A 48 -13.33 7.36 12.86
C LYS A 48 -12.32 6.68 11.96
N ASN A 49 -11.18 7.34 11.78
CA ASN A 49 -10.03 6.72 11.13
C ASN A 49 -8.95 6.51 12.18
N ARG A 50 -8.46 5.29 12.31
CA ARG A 50 -7.39 4.96 13.23
C ARG A 50 -6.37 4.09 12.53
N ARG A 51 -5.10 4.44 12.66
CA ARG A 51 -4.00 3.63 12.14
C ARG A 51 -2.96 3.46 13.22
N ILE A 52 -2.57 2.21 13.45
CA ILE A 52 -1.48 1.83 14.35
C ILE A 52 -0.54 0.95 13.54
N SER A 53 0.75 1.23 13.54
CA SER A 53 1.71 0.34 12.89
C SER A 53 3.04 0.31 13.63
N ILE A 54 3.66 -0.86 13.60
CA ILE A 54 5.01 -1.12 14.08
C ILE A 54 5.80 -1.71 12.93
N GLY A 55 6.99 -1.20 12.70
CA GLY A 55 7.88 -1.66 11.65
C GLY A 55 9.32 -1.76 12.13
N PHE A 56 10.02 -2.73 11.58
CA PHE A 56 11.45 -2.91 11.74
C PHE A 56 12.06 -3.13 10.36
N THR A 57 13.20 -2.50 10.10
CA THR A 57 13.94 -2.68 8.85
C THR A 57 15.43 -2.70 9.14
N ASP A 58 16.10 -3.72 8.63
CA ASP A 58 17.56 -3.83 8.59
C ASP A 58 17.99 -3.67 7.13
N PRO A 59 18.64 -2.57 6.75
CA PRO A 59 19.00 -2.29 5.36
C PRO A 59 20.19 -3.12 4.86
N MET A 60 21.01 -3.65 5.77
CA MET A 60 22.23 -4.40 5.44
C MET A 60 22.47 -5.52 6.44
N VAL A 61 21.67 -6.58 6.35
CA VAL A 61 21.77 -7.73 7.24
C VAL A 61 23.18 -8.34 7.19
N ASN A 62 23.84 -8.40 8.34
CA ASN A 62 25.21 -8.89 8.47
C ASN A 62 26.20 -8.22 7.47
N ASP A 63 26.08 -6.91 7.30
CA ASP A 63 26.91 -6.10 6.38
C ASP A 63 26.84 -6.57 4.91
N THR A 64 25.77 -7.26 4.54
CA THR A 64 25.53 -7.67 3.16
C THR A 64 24.63 -6.70 2.43
N LYS A 65 24.55 -6.81 1.10
CA LYS A 65 23.61 -6.03 0.27
C LYS A 65 22.15 -6.54 0.37
N ASN A 66 21.79 -7.23 1.45
CA ASN A 66 20.45 -7.74 1.70
C ASN A 66 19.74 -6.86 2.73
N LEU A 67 18.50 -6.55 2.44
CA LEU A 67 17.59 -5.83 3.31
C LEU A 67 16.55 -6.82 3.85
N LEU A 68 16.25 -6.72 5.14
CA LEU A 68 15.10 -7.39 5.75
C LEU A 68 14.19 -6.37 6.42
N GLY A 69 12.90 -6.61 6.31
CA GLY A 69 11.90 -5.78 6.97
C GLY A 69 10.71 -6.62 7.44
N ALA A 70 10.13 -6.21 8.55
CA ALA A 70 8.88 -6.76 9.05
C ALA A 70 7.99 -5.63 9.56
N SER A 71 6.70 -5.75 9.35
CA SER A 71 5.74 -4.80 9.90
C SER A 71 4.43 -5.47 10.25
N ILE A 72 3.80 -4.95 11.29
CA ILE A 72 2.43 -5.27 11.68
C ILE A 72 1.65 -3.98 11.83
N GLY A 73 0.36 -4.03 11.56
CA GLY A 73 -0.46 -2.83 11.71
C GLY A 73 -1.95 -3.14 11.69
N TYR A 74 -2.65 -2.12 12.11
CA TYR A 74 -4.11 -2.06 12.19
C TYR A 74 -4.57 -0.73 11.60
N ASP A 75 -5.47 -0.77 10.63
CA ASP A 75 -6.00 0.39 9.94
C ASP A 75 -7.54 0.30 9.96
N MET A 76 -8.19 1.22 10.62
CA MET A 76 -9.64 1.37 10.66
C MET A 76 -10.03 2.62 9.89
N ARG A 77 -10.91 2.48 8.93
CA ARG A 77 -11.44 3.56 8.10
C ARG A 77 -12.94 3.60 8.20
N GLY A 78 -13.46 4.70 8.68
CA GLY A 78 -14.89 4.94 8.76
C GLY A 78 -15.53 5.05 7.38
N GLY A 79 -16.75 4.58 7.26
CA GLY A 79 -17.54 4.72 6.03
C GLY A 79 -17.85 6.18 5.69
N GLY A 80 -18.07 6.45 4.40
CA GLY A 80 -18.43 7.79 3.93
C GLY A 80 -17.27 8.79 3.89
N SER A 81 -16.02 8.35 4.00
CA SER A 81 -14.87 9.20 3.80
C SER A 81 -14.84 9.70 2.34
N ALA A 82 -14.72 11.01 2.15
CA ALA A 82 -14.67 11.64 0.82
C ALA A 82 -13.49 11.13 -0.04
N MET A 83 -12.49 10.54 0.58
CA MET A 83 -11.31 10.01 -0.09
C MET A 83 -11.52 8.58 -0.64
N TYR A 84 -12.51 7.86 -0.10
CA TYR A 84 -12.88 6.52 -0.54
C TYR A 84 -14.40 6.49 -0.67
N TYR A 85 -14.91 6.46 -1.89
CA TYR A 85 -16.34 6.46 -2.21
C TYR A 85 -17.12 5.21 -1.73
N SER A 86 -16.67 4.61 -0.62
CA SER A 86 -17.32 3.46 -0.01
C SER A 86 -18.04 3.86 1.26
N PRO A 87 -19.34 3.55 1.41
CA PRO A 87 -20.08 3.77 2.64
C PRO A 87 -19.70 2.78 3.75
N LEU A 88 -18.92 1.74 3.42
CA LEU A 88 -18.50 0.71 4.36
C LEU A 88 -17.39 1.19 5.28
N GLU A 89 -17.56 0.94 6.57
CA GLU A 89 -16.45 0.97 7.51
C GLU A 89 -15.56 -0.26 7.25
N THR A 90 -14.26 -0.03 7.14
CA THR A 90 -13.29 -1.08 6.85
C THR A 90 -12.21 -1.12 7.93
N THR A 91 -12.08 -2.24 8.58
CA THR A 91 -10.99 -2.52 9.51
C THR A 91 -10.04 -3.52 8.89
N THR A 92 -8.76 -3.18 8.83
CA THR A 92 -7.71 -4.02 8.27
C THR A 92 -6.63 -4.28 9.31
N ALA A 93 -6.44 -5.54 9.69
CA ALA A 93 -5.24 -5.99 10.40
C ALA A 93 -4.29 -6.61 9.37
N TYR A 94 -3.01 -6.26 9.45
CA TYR A 94 -2.03 -6.78 8.51
C TYR A 94 -0.68 -7.08 9.17
N GLY A 95 0.02 -8.07 8.59
CA GLY A 95 1.40 -8.37 8.87
C GLY A 95 2.17 -8.52 7.56
N SER A 96 3.41 -8.06 7.50
CA SER A 96 4.24 -8.23 6.33
C SER A 96 5.69 -8.54 6.68
N PHE A 97 6.30 -9.35 5.83
CA PHE A 97 7.73 -9.60 5.83
C PHE A 97 8.30 -9.24 4.46
N MET A 98 9.43 -8.58 4.43
CA MET A 98 10.08 -8.09 3.22
C MET A 98 11.54 -8.49 3.22
N TRP A 99 11.99 -9.01 2.10
CA TRP A 99 13.39 -9.19 1.78
C TRP A 99 13.75 -8.37 0.55
N GLY A 100 14.92 -7.78 0.53
CA GLY A 100 15.40 -6.99 -0.60
C GLY A 100 16.87 -7.22 -0.86
N ARG A 101 17.30 -6.98 -2.09
CA ARG A 101 18.69 -7.11 -2.50
C ARG A 101 19.06 -6.07 -3.55
N ILE A 102 20.27 -5.53 -3.42
CA ILE A 102 20.92 -4.72 -4.46
C ILE A 102 21.71 -5.68 -5.33
N PHE A 103 21.43 -5.67 -6.64
CA PHE A 103 22.13 -6.50 -7.62
C PHE A 103 23.41 -5.80 -8.10
N LYS A 104 24.37 -6.61 -8.53
CA LYS A 104 25.59 -6.13 -9.18
C LYS A 104 25.53 -6.24 -10.71
N TRP A 105 24.54 -6.98 -11.21
CA TRP A 105 24.34 -7.22 -12.63
C TRP A 105 22.85 -6.98 -12.98
N PRO A 106 22.55 -6.36 -14.11
CA PRO A 106 23.44 -5.87 -15.19
C PRO A 106 24.24 -4.63 -14.84
N ASP A 107 23.81 -3.83 -13.84
CA ASP A 107 24.55 -2.71 -13.28
C ASP A 107 24.21 -2.56 -11.77
N ASP A 108 24.95 -1.70 -11.05
CA ASP A 108 24.78 -1.50 -9.61
C ASP A 108 23.51 -0.69 -9.21
N PHE A 109 22.73 -0.23 -10.20
CA PHE A 109 21.52 0.55 -9.97
C PHE A 109 20.26 -0.30 -9.73
N PHE A 110 20.33 -1.61 -9.98
CA PHE A 110 19.20 -2.52 -9.79
C PHE A 110 19.00 -2.91 -8.34
N ARG A 111 17.73 -2.86 -7.91
CA ARG A 111 17.26 -3.33 -6.61
C ARG A 111 16.00 -4.14 -6.77
N GLY A 112 15.96 -5.31 -6.14
CA GLY A 112 14.78 -6.13 -6.01
C GLY A 112 14.29 -6.15 -4.56
N THR A 113 12.97 -6.09 -4.37
CA THR A 113 12.33 -6.34 -3.08
C THR A 113 11.14 -7.28 -3.26
N TRP A 114 11.01 -8.21 -2.34
CA TRP A 114 9.94 -9.20 -2.29
C TRP A 114 9.28 -9.12 -0.93
N ARG A 115 7.97 -8.99 -0.92
CA ARG A 115 7.19 -8.87 0.31
C ARG A 115 6.05 -9.88 0.31
N ILE A 116 5.91 -10.60 1.39
CA ILE A 116 4.70 -11.37 1.69
C ILE A 116 3.89 -10.53 2.68
N MET A 117 2.61 -10.36 2.40
CA MET A 117 1.68 -9.61 3.23
C MET A 117 0.45 -10.46 3.48
N MET A 118 0.09 -10.60 4.74
CA MET A 118 -1.15 -11.23 5.20
C MET A 118 -2.07 -10.12 5.70
N ARG A 119 -3.33 -10.16 5.27
CA ARG A 119 -4.33 -9.15 5.63
C ARG A 119 -5.62 -9.83 6.02
N ARG A 120 -6.24 -9.32 7.07
CA ARG A 120 -7.62 -9.62 7.42
C ARG A 120 -8.40 -8.33 7.42
N ARG A 121 -9.46 -8.28 6.65
CA ARG A 121 -10.37 -7.14 6.58
C ARG A 121 -11.72 -7.51 7.11
N SER A 122 -12.31 -6.60 7.87
CA SER A 122 -13.70 -6.68 8.32
C SER A 122 -14.43 -5.47 7.79
N TYR A 123 -15.63 -5.69 7.28
CA TYR A 123 -16.49 -4.67 6.69
C TYR A 123 -17.74 -4.53 7.53
N SER A 124 -18.16 -3.29 7.79
CA SER A 124 -19.39 -2.96 8.49
C SER A 124 -20.16 -1.91 7.71
N GLY A 125 -21.46 -2.10 7.54
CA GLY A 125 -22.35 -1.23 6.78
C GLY A 125 -23.70 -1.87 6.53
N SER A 126 -24.51 -1.25 5.66
CA SER A 126 -25.79 -1.82 5.28
C SER A 126 -25.62 -3.11 4.45
N GLN A 127 -26.59 -4.02 4.51
CA GLN A 127 -26.54 -5.26 3.72
C GLN A 127 -26.45 -4.97 2.21
N ALA A 128 -27.16 -3.95 1.73
CA ALA A 128 -27.11 -3.54 0.32
C ALA A 128 -25.71 -3.04 -0.09
N ASP A 129 -25.03 -2.30 0.80
CA ASP A 129 -23.66 -1.84 0.54
C ASP A 129 -22.66 -3.00 0.59
N LEU A 130 -22.80 -3.92 1.53
CA LEU A 130 -21.97 -5.13 1.59
C LEU A 130 -22.09 -5.94 0.29
N GLU A 131 -23.30 -6.16 -0.21
CA GLU A 131 -23.52 -6.87 -1.48
C GLU A 131 -22.89 -6.13 -2.66
N LYS A 132 -23.07 -4.81 -2.73
CA LYS A 132 -22.60 -3.97 -3.84
C LYS A 132 -21.08 -3.87 -3.92
N TYR A 133 -20.39 -3.72 -2.78
CA TYR A 133 -18.96 -3.40 -2.75
C TYR A 133 -18.04 -4.60 -2.46
N VAL A 134 -18.54 -5.59 -1.71
CA VAL A 134 -17.75 -6.73 -1.26
C VAL A 134 -18.45 -8.09 -1.43
N GLY A 135 -19.51 -8.13 -2.24
CA GLY A 135 -20.24 -9.38 -2.53
C GLY A 135 -20.92 -10.00 -1.32
N GLY A 136 -21.39 -9.18 -0.35
CA GLY A 136 -22.06 -9.63 0.86
C GLY A 136 -21.11 -10.13 1.96
N LEU A 137 -19.79 -10.09 1.74
CA LEU A 137 -18.82 -10.58 2.71
C LEU A 137 -18.63 -9.55 3.84
N THR A 138 -18.67 -10.02 5.08
CA THR A 138 -18.36 -9.20 6.27
C THR A 138 -16.89 -9.27 6.65
N LYS A 139 -16.16 -10.29 6.18
CA LYS A 139 -14.74 -10.49 6.42
C LYS A 139 -14.07 -11.08 5.19
N THR A 140 -12.85 -10.64 4.91
CA THR A 140 -12.01 -11.21 3.88
C THR A 140 -10.59 -11.39 4.40
N ASP A 141 -9.99 -12.50 4.06
CA ASP A 141 -8.57 -12.79 4.28
C ASP A 141 -7.85 -12.71 2.94
N GLY A 142 -6.68 -12.09 2.93
CA GLY A 142 -5.84 -11.99 1.73
C GLY A 142 -4.38 -12.25 2.07
N ILE A 143 -3.75 -13.10 1.28
CA ILE A 143 -2.31 -13.29 1.29
C ILE A 143 -1.78 -12.80 -0.04
N SER A 144 -0.84 -11.87 -0.01
CA SER A 144 -0.29 -11.26 -1.20
C SER A 144 1.23 -11.38 -1.23
N PHE A 145 1.75 -11.70 -2.40
CA PHE A 145 3.16 -11.60 -2.72
C PHE A 145 3.37 -10.37 -3.61
N VAL A 146 4.24 -9.49 -3.17
CA VAL A 146 4.57 -8.25 -3.90
C VAL A 146 6.04 -8.28 -4.26
N GLN A 147 6.31 -8.22 -5.55
CA GLN A 147 7.65 -8.06 -6.09
C GLN A 147 7.80 -6.64 -6.63
N THR A 148 8.88 -5.96 -6.26
CA THR A 148 9.24 -4.66 -6.84
C THR A 148 10.66 -4.74 -7.35
N ILE A 149 10.84 -4.48 -8.64
CA ILE A 149 12.15 -4.32 -9.27
C ILE A 149 12.31 -2.87 -9.66
N LYS A 150 13.39 -2.26 -9.22
CA LYS A 150 13.71 -0.86 -9.52
C LYS A 150 15.11 -0.76 -10.08
N ARG A 151 15.28 0.15 -11.03
CA ARG A 151 16.57 0.66 -11.47
C ARG A 151 16.54 2.17 -11.36
N ASP A 152 17.48 2.75 -10.65
CA ASP A 152 17.52 4.18 -10.44
C ASP A 152 18.95 4.67 -10.70
N SER A 153 19.17 5.22 -11.89
CA SER A 153 20.43 5.77 -12.36
C SER A 153 20.41 7.30 -12.44
N ARG A 154 19.45 7.94 -11.77
CA ARG A 154 19.37 9.40 -11.71
C ARG A 154 20.57 9.96 -10.93
N ASP A 155 21.09 11.06 -11.41
CA ASP A 155 22.18 11.80 -10.76
C ASP A 155 21.75 12.37 -9.40
N HIS A 156 20.50 12.82 -9.26
CA HIS A 156 19.95 13.33 -8.01
C HIS A 156 18.50 12.84 -7.81
N PRO A 157 18.13 12.34 -6.60
CA PRO A 157 16.77 11.79 -6.36
C PRO A 157 15.66 12.83 -6.46
N GLU A 158 15.88 14.06 -5.97
CA GLU A 158 14.86 15.12 -5.89
C GLU A 158 14.84 16.02 -7.12
N PHE A 159 16.03 16.37 -7.64
CA PHE A 159 16.20 17.27 -8.77
C PHE A 159 17.07 16.62 -9.86
N PRO A 160 16.57 15.55 -10.50
CA PRO A 160 17.37 14.85 -11.49
C PRO A 160 17.59 15.71 -12.73
N THR A 161 18.82 15.72 -13.21
CA THR A 161 19.18 16.38 -14.46
C THR A 161 19.54 15.39 -15.56
N LEU A 162 19.95 14.18 -15.18
CA LEU A 162 20.35 13.11 -16.08
C LEU A 162 19.97 11.75 -15.49
N GLY A 163 19.76 10.77 -16.38
CA GLY A 163 19.57 9.39 -15.98
C GLY A 163 18.14 8.90 -16.14
N SER A 164 17.84 7.77 -15.56
CA SER A 164 16.53 7.13 -15.69
C SER A 164 16.11 6.45 -14.39
N HIS A 165 14.81 6.38 -14.20
CA HIS A 165 14.17 5.59 -13.17
C HIS A 165 13.20 4.60 -13.81
N PHE A 166 13.39 3.33 -13.53
CA PHE A 166 12.49 2.24 -13.89
C PHE A 166 11.95 1.59 -12.64
N SER A 167 10.67 1.30 -12.59
CA SER A 167 10.10 0.44 -11.55
C SER A 167 9.02 -0.47 -12.13
N LEU A 168 9.11 -1.75 -11.77
CA LEU A 168 8.08 -2.76 -12.03
C LEU A 168 7.61 -3.29 -10.68
N ASN A 169 6.34 -3.07 -10.41
CA ASN A 169 5.66 -3.58 -9.23
C ASN A 169 4.66 -4.65 -9.66
N THR A 170 4.83 -5.85 -9.17
CA THR A 170 3.96 -7.01 -9.42
C THR A 170 3.36 -7.45 -8.10
N THR A 171 2.04 -7.46 -8.01
CA THR A 171 1.27 -7.98 -6.87
C THR A 171 0.50 -9.20 -7.32
N LEU A 172 0.70 -10.31 -6.63
CA LEU A 172 -0.08 -11.53 -6.73
C LEU A 172 -0.80 -11.73 -5.41
N SER A 173 -2.12 -11.73 -5.43
CA SER A 173 -2.96 -11.91 -4.23
C SER A 173 -3.84 -13.12 -4.38
N GLY A 174 -3.97 -13.91 -3.30
CA GLY A 174 -4.81 -15.10 -3.28
C GLY A 174 -4.32 -16.20 -4.21
N TRP A 175 -5.22 -16.80 -5.01
CA TRP A 175 -4.94 -17.91 -5.91
C TRP A 175 -4.26 -19.08 -5.17
N ILE A 176 -2.99 -19.38 -5.51
CA ILE A 176 -2.21 -20.45 -4.83
C ILE A 176 -1.84 -20.08 -3.39
N LEU A 177 -1.80 -18.80 -3.05
CA LEU A 177 -1.45 -18.31 -1.70
C LEU A 177 -2.61 -18.45 -0.71
N GLY A 178 -3.85 -18.55 -1.22
CA GLY A 178 -5.07 -18.64 -0.42
C GLY A 178 -5.67 -17.29 -0.05
N GLY A 179 -6.90 -17.30 0.45
CA GLY A 179 -7.70 -16.11 0.76
C GLY A 179 -8.77 -15.83 -0.29
N GLN A 180 -9.61 -14.83 -0.03
CA GLN A 180 -10.72 -14.46 -0.92
C GLN A 180 -10.36 -13.38 -1.95
N GLU A 181 -9.23 -12.68 -1.76
CA GLU A 181 -8.79 -11.62 -2.66
C GLU A 181 -7.88 -12.20 -3.75
N ASN A 182 -8.46 -12.62 -4.89
CA ASN A 182 -7.76 -13.34 -5.94
C ASN A 182 -7.52 -12.44 -7.16
N PHE A 183 -6.36 -11.85 -7.26
CA PHE A 183 -5.98 -10.99 -8.39
C PHE A 183 -4.49 -10.89 -8.60
N GLN A 184 -4.12 -10.47 -9.80
CA GLN A 184 -2.77 -10.01 -10.12
C GLN A 184 -2.82 -8.57 -10.62
N LYS A 185 -1.80 -7.80 -10.24
CA LYS A 185 -1.65 -6.39 -10.63
C LYS A 185 -0.20 -6.11 -10.98
N HIS A 186 0.02 -5.52 -12.13
CA HIS A 186 1.35 -5.11 -12.60
C HIS A 186 1.31 -3.62 -12.87
N VAL A 187 2.29 -2.89 -12.35
CA VAL A 187 2.46 -1.47 -12.60
C VAL A 187 3.91 -1.23 -12.99
N MET A 188 4.11 -0.70 -14.18
CA MET A 188 5.42 -0.30 -14.70
C MET A 188 5.47 1.22 -14.82
N ASN A 189 6.53 1.81 -14.30
CA ASN A 189 6.84 3.23 -14.47
C ASN A 189 8.23 3.35 -15.08
N LEU A 190 8.35 4.26 -16.03
CA LEU A 190 9.59 4.60 -16.73
C LEU A 190 9.72 6.11 -16.75
N GLU A 191 10.86 6.61 -16.36
CA GLU A 191 11.17 8.03 -16.38
C GLU A 191 12.57 8.21 -16.95
N TRP A 192 12.75 9.17 -17.85
CA TRP A 192 14.03 9.60 -18.39
C TRP A 192 14.20 11.09 -18.21
N TYR A 193 15.38 11.46 -17.84
CA TYR A 193 15.81 12.83 -17.64
C TYR A 193 16.95 13.11 -18.60
N THR A 194 16.76 14.11 -19.46
CA THR A 194 17.74 14.48 -20.50
C THR A 194 17.97 15.98 -20.44
N PRO A 195 19.22 16.42 -20.21
CA PRO A 195 19.54 17.84 -20.34
C PRO A 195 19.23 18.31 -21.76
N THR A 196 18.63 19.49 -21.86
CA THR A 196 18.34 20.12 -23.14
C THR A 196 19.21 21.38 -23.30
N PHE A 197 18.64 22.50 -23.70
CA PHE A 197 19.40 23.73 -23.83
C PHE A 197 19.42 24.50 -22.49
N TRP A 198 20.54 25.18 -22.24
CA TRP A 198 20.78 25.95 -21.02
C TRP A 198 20.65 25.11 -19.76
N LYS A 199 19.74 25.45 -18.83
CA LYS A 199 19.49 24.73 -17.57
C LYS A 199 18.18 23.91 -17.58
N PHE A 200 17.56 23.75 -18.74
CA PHE A 200 16.33 22.99 -18.85
C PHE A 200 16.61 21.49 -18.95
N VAL A 201 15.82 20.73 -18.25
CA VAL A 201 15.82 19.26 -18.28
C VAL A 201 14.47 18.78 -18.81
N LEU A 202 14.49 17.95 -19.84
CA LEU A 202 13.31 17.27 -20.32
C LEU A 202 13.11 16.00 -19.51
N MET A 203 11.95 15.89 -18.87
CA MET A 203 11.47 14.64 -18.24
C MET A 203 10.46 13.97 -19.17
N SER A 204 10.73 12.74 -19.55
CA SER A 204 9.79 11.87 -20.24
C SER A 204 9.32 10.78 -19.28
N SER A 205 8.01 10.62 -19.11
CA SER A 205 7.43 9.64 -18.19
C SER A 205 6.41 8.76 -18.90
N PHE A 206 6.49 7.47 -18.64
CA PHE A 206 5.55 6.47 -19.14
C PHE A 206 5.11 5.56 -18.00
N LYS A 207 3.80 5.42 -17.82
CA LYS A 207 3.22 4.56 -16.80
C LYS A 207 2.17 3.66 -17.43
N ILE A 208 2.27 2.36 -17.18
CA ILE A 208 1.27 1.36 -17.58
C ILE A 208 0.89 0.50 -16.39
N GLY A 209 -0.39 0.18 -16.27
CA GLY A 209 -0.90 -0.70 -15.23
C GLY A 209 -1.90 -1.70 -15.79
N ILE A 210 -1.78 -2.94 -15.36
CA ILE A 210 -2.70 -4.03 -15.72
C ILE A 210 -3.12 -4.71 -14.42
N ALA A 211 -4.42 -4.92 -14.25
CA ALA A 211 -4.99 -5.71 -13.16
C ALA A 211 -5.95 -6.74 -13.74
N LYS A 212 -5.87 -7.97 -13.25
CA LYS A 212 -6.72 -9.09 -13.67
C LYS A 212 -7.12 -9.93 -12.48
N GLU A 213 -8.38 -10.34 -12.43
CA GLU A 213 -8.86 -11.33 -11.48
C GLU A 213 -8.27 -12.70 -11.77
N LEU A 214 -7.98 -13.44 -10.72
CA LEU A 214 -7.52 -14.82 -10.80
C LEU A 214 -8.61 -15.75 -10.26
N PRO A 215 -8.72 -16.98 -10.77
CA PRO A 215 -9.70 -17.93 -10.25
C PRO A 215 -9.38 -18.27 -8.78
N ALA A 216 -10.42 -18.30 -7.96
CA ALA A 216 -10.28 -18.80 -6.59
C ALA A 216 -10.00 -20.30 -6.61
N ARG A 217 -9.17 -20.77 -5.68
CA ARG A 217 -8.80 -22.18 -5.58
C ARG A 217 -9.99 -23.09 -5.22
N ASP A 218 -10.93 -22.57 -4.49
CA ASP A 218 -12.15 -23.26 -4.02
C ASP A 218 -13.34 -23.08 -4.97
N GLY A 219 -13.16 -22.45 -6.13
CA GLY A 219 -14.22 -22.17 -7.08
C GLY A 219 -15.16 -21.03 -6.66
N SER A 220 -14.87 -20.35 -5.55
CA SER A 220 -15.64 -19.17 -5.13
C SER A 220 -15.46 -17.99 -6.10
N SER A 221 -16.36 -17.02 -6.00
CA SER A 221 -16.23 -15.80 -6.80
C SER A 221 -15.00 -15.02 -6.40
N SER A 222 -14.16 -14.71 -7.38
CA SER A 222 -13.00 -13.83 -7.21
C SER A 222 -13.41 -12.38 -7.40
N TYR A 223 -12.75 -11.47 -6.69
CA TYR A 223 -12.92 -10.04 -6.94
C TYR A 223 -11.63 -9.28 -6.69
N ILE A 224 -11.46 -8.19 -7.43
CA ILE A 224 -10.41 -7.21 -7.12
C ILE A 224 -11.02 -6.21 -6.13
N PRO A 225 -10.45 -6.07 -4.92
CA PRO A 225 -10.91 -5.07 -3.97
C PRO A 225 -10.91 -3.67 -4.60
N PHE A 226 -11.93 -2.86 -4.32
CA PHE A 226 -12.13 -1.57 -4.98
C PHE A 226 -10.94 -0.60 -4.82
N TYR A 227 -10.23 -0.67 -3.70
CA TYR A 227 -9.02 0.14 -3.44
C TYR A 227 -7.75 -0.38 -4.14
N ASP A 228 -7.78 -1.58 -4.75
CA ASP A 228 -6.70 -2.13 -5.56
C ASP A 228 -6.94 -1.93 -7.07
N ARG A 229 -8.12 -1.44 -7.46
CA ARG A 229 -8.43 -1.11 -8.86
C ARG A 229 -7.70 0.15 -9.30
N PHE A 230 -7.51 0.29 -10.60
CA PHE A 230 -7.09 1.56 -11.18
C PHE A 230 -8.31 2.50 -11.25
N ILE A 231 -8.14 3.73 -10.82
CA ILE A 231 -9.13 4.81 -10.90
C ILE A 231 -8.67 5.77 -11.99
#